data_79a48f2d2267bc7b3c56727437f66b2d
#
_entry.id   79a48f2d2267bc7b3c56727437f66b2d
#
_cell.length_a   1.000
_cell.length_b   1.000
_cell.length_c   1.000
_cell.angle_alpha   90.00
_cell.angle_beta   90.00
_cell.angle_gamma   90.00
#
_symmetry.space_group_name_H-M   'P 1'
#
loop_
_entity.id
_entity.type
_entity.pdbx_description
1 polymer ?
#
loop_
_entity_poly.entity_id
_entity_poly.type
_entity_poly.pdbx_seq_one_letter_code
_entity_poly.pdbx_strand_id
1 'polypeptide(L)'
;MWQSALVHPIERLRYVARAGGFDQIDLAREAADALASLWGEPAELVNACRRILHHHPLAGSLWVMATRVLISADARRAALDFIDELNADLTSEKIREFLPVNATVAVIGWPDLALEAVHKRSALTIRVVDASGEGAGLSRSLLQKEV
;
A
#
# COMPACT_ATOMS: atom_id res chain seq x y z
N MET A 1 -23.95 5.19 -0.32
CA MET A 1 -23.80 6.54 0.26
C MET A 1 -23.19 6.33 1.65
N TRP A 2 -21.83 6.32 1.73
CA TRP A 2 -21.11 6.04 2.97
C TRP A 2 -20.89 7.36 3.71
N GLN A 3 -21.26 7.40 4.99
CA GLN A 3 -21.05 8.54 5.89
C GLN A 3 -19.56 8.67 6.23
N SER A 4 -18.76 9.11 5.28
CA SER A 4 -17.30 9.30 5.44
C SER A 4 -16.91 10.59 6.21
N ALA A 5 -17.88 11.35 6.71
CA ALA A 5 -17.65 12.73 7.15
C ALA A 5 -17.42 12.92 8.66
N LEU A 6 -17.35 11.85 9.47
CA LEU A 6 -17.34 12.00 10.95
C LEU A 6 -16.30 11.15 11.71
N VAL A 7 -15.42 10.44 11.00
CA VAL A 7 -14.33 9.74 11.72
C VAL A 7 -13.16 10.69 11.91
N HIS A 8 -12.82 10.98 13.16
CA HIS A 8 -11.68 11.84 13.50
C HIS A 8 -10.39 11.32 12.84
N PRO A 9 -9.51 12.17 12.27
CA PRO A 9 -8.27 11.75 11.60
C PRO A 9 -7.43 10.78 12.41
N ILE A 10 -7.36 10.97 13.73
CA ILE A 10 -6.65 10.07 14.65
C ILE A 10 -7.26 8.66 14.67
N GLU A 11 -8.58 8.52 14.56
CA GLU A 11 -9.22 7.20 14.51
C GLU A 11 -8.95 6.50 13.16
N ARG A 12 -8.94 7.23 12.05
CA ARG A 12 -8.51 6.71 10.75
C ARG A 12 -7.07 6.23 10.80
N LEU A 13 -6.15 7.01 11.39
CA LEU A 13 -4.75 6.61 11.59
C LEU A 13 -4.59 5.38 12.49
N ARG A 14 -5.44 5.23 13.51
CA ARG A 14 -5.47 4.02 14.35
C ARG A 14 -5.93 2.80 13.56
N TYR A 15 -6.90 2.99 12.67
CA TYR A 15 -7.37 1.92 11.77
C TYR A 15 -6.26 1.51 10.81
N VAL A 16 -5.63 2.46 10.13
CA VAL A 16 -4.48 2.24 9.26
C VAL A 16 -3.35 1.50 9.98
N ALA A 17 -3.00 1.94 11.20
CA ALA A 17 -1.94 1.33 11.99
C ALA A 17 -2.23 -0.13 12.41
N ARG A 18 -3.50 -0.52 12.50
CA ARG A 18 -3.92 -1.88 12.90
C ARG A 18 -4.29 -2.77 11.72
N ALA A 19 -4.36 -2.21 10.52
CA ALA A 19 -4.75 -2.93 9.33
C ALA A 19 -3.69 -3.98 8.97
N GLY A 20 -3.99 -5.25 9.22
CA GLY A 20 -3.19 -6.38 8.77
C GLY A 20 -3.85 -7.04 7.56
N GLY A 21 -3.09 -7.32 6.50
CA GLY A 21 -3.59 -8.02 5.32
C GLY A 21 -4.38 -7.16 4.32
N PHE A 22 -4.29 -5.84 4.40
CA PHE A 22 -4.83 -4.91 3.41
C PHE A 22 -3.84 -4.74 2.25
N ASP A 23 -4.37 -4.41 1.08
CA ASP A 23 -3.60 -3.91 -0.06
C ASP A 23 -2.79 -2.67 0.37
N GLN A 24 -1.47 -2.70 0.14
CA GLN A 24 -0.57 -1.61 0.56
C GLN A 24 -0.91 -0.28 -0.13
N ILE A 25 -1.50 -0.32 -1.31
CA ILE A 25 -1.93 0.88 -2.05
C ILE A 25 -3.13 1.51 -1.36
N ASP A 26 -4.14 0.71 -0.99
CA ASP A 26 -5.31 1.20 -0.28
C ASP A 26 -4.92 1.72 1.11
N LEU A 27 -4.00 1.03 1.78
CA LEU A 27 -3.44 1.49 3.05
C LEU A 27 -2.73 2.83 2.90
N ALA A 28 -1.95 3.01 1.83
CA ALA A 28 -1.23 4.26 1.56
C ALA A 28 -2.19 5.41 1.22
N ARG A 29 -3.29 5.15 0.48
CA ARG A 29 -4.36 6.14 0.22
C ARG A 29 -5.03 6.60 1.50
N GLU A 30 -5.47 5.67 2.35
CA GLU A 30 -6.10 5.99 3.63
C GLU A 30 -5.16 6.77 4.56
N ALA A 31 -3.87 6.40 4.58
CA ALA A 31 -2.86 7.10 5.34
C ALA A 31 -2.62 8.51 4.82
N ALA A 32 -2.53 8.71 3.49
CA ALA A 32 -2.35 10.02 2.87
C ALA A 32 -3.52 10.95 3.17
N ASP A 33 -4.75 10.45 3.06
CA ASP A 33 -5.98 11.20 3.39
C ASP A 33 -6.01 11.64 4.85
N ALA A 34 -5.63 10.72 5.75
CA ALA A 34 -5.57 11.03 7.18
C ALA A 34 -4.48 12.05 7.51
N LEU A 35 -3.29 11.94 6.89
CA LEU A 35 -2.18 12.90 7.07
C LEU A 35 -2.51 14.26 6.45
N ALA A 36 -3.20 14.31 5.30
CA ALA A 36 -3.66 15.56 4.69
C ALA A 36 -4.56 16.38 5.62
N SER A 37 -5.28 15.75 6.53
CA SER A 37 -6.14 16.43 7.50
C SER A 37 -5.37 17.04 8.68
N LEU A 38 -4.10 16.66 8.89
CA LEU A 38 -3.21 17.17 9.96
C LEU A 38 -2.31 18.32 9.49
N TRP A 39 -2.56 18.91 8.33
CA TRP A 39 -1.70 19.94 7.72
C TRP A 39 -1.40 21.15 8.61
N GLY A 40 -2.31 21.52 9.52
CA GLY A 40 -2.17 22.64 10.45
C GLY A 40 -1.45 22.29 11.77
N GLU A 41 -1.08 21.03 11.98
CA GLU A 41 -0.54 20.52 13.23
C GLU A 41 0.78 19.75 13.02
N PRO A 42 1.91 20.45 12.80
CA PRO A 42 3.17 19.81 12.41
C PRO A 42 3.67 18.74 13.39
N ALA A 43 3.50 18.94 14.70
CA ALA A 43 3.91 17.97 15.71
C ALA A 43 3.08 16.67 15.63
N GLU A 44 1.76 16.80 15.44
CA GLU A 44 0.87 15.66 15.28
C GLU A 44 1.14 14.93 13.96
N LEU A 45 1.45 15.66 12.89
CA LEU A 45 1.83 15.09 11.59
C LEU A 45 3.08 14.20 11.71
N VAL A 46 4.14 14.69 12.38
CA VAL A 46 5.37 13.91 12.64
C VAL A 46 5.05 12.66 13.46
N ASN A 47 4.28 12.80 14.53
CA ASN A 47 3.90 11.68 15.39
C ASN A 47 3.05 10.64 14.64
N ALA A 48 2.13 11.09 13.79
CA ALA A 48 1.31 10.22 12.94
C ALA A 48 2.17 9.43 11.95
N CYS A 49 3.09 10.08 11.24
CA CYS A 49 4.03 9.42 10.34
C CYS A 49 4.86 8.35 11.06
N ARG A 50 5.46 8.69 12.22
CA ARG A 50 6.25 7.73 13.01
C ARG A 50 5.42 6.52 13.42
N ARG A 51 4.18 6.72 13.86
CA ARG A 51 3.29 5.65 14.28
C ARG A 51 2.94 4.73 13.12
N ILE A 52 2.57 5.28 11.95
CA ILE A 52 2.26 4.49 10.75
C ILE A 52 3.47 3.65 10.37
N LEU A 53 4.65 4.24 10.24
CA LEU A 53 5.87 3.54 9.84
C LEU A 53 6.32 2.48 10.86
N HIS A 54 6.08 2.71 12.14
CA HIS A 54 6.36 1.73 13.19
C HIS A 54 5.51 0.45 13.03
N HIS A 55 4.23 0.62 12.65
CA HIS A 55 3.33 -0.52 12.45
C HIS A 55 3.51 -1.20 11.09
N HIS A 56 4.00 -0.48 10.09
CA HIS A 56 4.18 -0.97 8.72
C HIS A 56 5.61 -0.74 8.19
N PRO A 57 6.64 -1.30 8.85
CA PRO A 57 8.04 -0.98 8.53
C PRO A 57 8.47 -1.42 7.13
N LEU A 58 7.78 -2.39 6.53
CA LEU A 58 8.09 -2.94 5.21
C LEU A 58 7.26 -2.31 4.08
N ALA A 59 6.31 -1.41 4.38
CA ALA A 59 5.48 -0.76 3.39
C ALA A 59 6.21 0.43 2.73
N GLY A 60 6.88 0.19 1.62
CA GLY A 60 7.68 1.21 0.92
C GLY A 60 6.88 2.44 0.52
N SER A 61 5.62 2.28 0.09
CA SER A 61 4.72 3.39 -0.25
C SER A 61 4.48 4.33 0.93
N LEU A 62 4.35 3.80 2.15
CA LEU A 62 4.17 4.61 3.36
C LEU A 62 5.44 5.39 3.72
N TRP A 63 6.63 4.84 3.48
CA TRP A 63 7.90 5.55 3.68
C TRP A 63 8.02 6.73 2.70
N VAL A 64 7.73 6.50 1.41
CA VAL A 64 7.76 7.56 0.39
C VAL A 64 6.77 8.67 0.73
N MET A 65 5.53 8.32 1.05
CA MET A 65 4.48 9.27 1.44
C MET A 65 4.91 10.10 2.66
N ALA A 66 5.31 9.45 3.74
CA ALA A 66 5.69 10.14 4.98
C ALA A 66 6.87 11.10 4.74
N THR A 67 7.86 10.69 3.94
CA THR A 67 8.99 11.56 3.58
C THR A 67 8.51 12.79 2.83
N ARG A 68 7.70 12.64 1.78
CA ARG A 68 7.18 13.76 0.98
C ARG A 68 6.37 14.73 1.81
N VAL A 69 5.47 14.21 2.65
CA VAL A 69 4.62 15.02 3.52
C VAL A 69 5.44 15.82 4.54
N LEU A 70 6.48 15.22 5.12
CA LEU A 70 7.30 15.87 6.15
C LEU A 70 8.29 16.90 5.61
N ILE A 71 8.76 16.75 4.37
CA ILE A 71 9.70 17.72 3.74
C ILE A 71 9.00 18.80 2.94
N SER A 72 7.70 18.67 2.67
CA SER A 72 6.93 19.64 1.88
C SER A 72 6.56 20.86 2.72
N ALA A 73 6.59 22.02 2.10
CA ALA A 73 6.02 23.24 2.67
C ALA A 73 4.49 23.17 2.75
N ASP A 74 3.85 22.37 1.89
CA ASP A 74 2.41 22.08 1.88
C ASP A 74 2.21 20.56 2.02
N ALA A 75 2.12 20.09 3.26
CA ALA A 75 1.94 18.69 3.59
C ALA A 75 0.63 18.10 3.01
N ARG A 76 -0.45 18.91 2.99
CA ARG A 76 -1.74 18.50 2.42
C ARG A 76 -1.62 18.25 0.92
N ARG A 77 -1.01 19.20 0.21
CA ARG A 77 -0.81 19.08 -1.24
C ARG A 77 0.07 17.87 -1.56
N ALA A 78 1.16 17.67 -0.82
CA ALA A 78 2.06 16.53 -1.01
C ALA A 78 1.34 15.18 -0.81
N ALA A 79 0.42 15.09 0.16
CA ALA A 79 -0.37 13.88 0.38
C ALA A 79 -1.35 13.62 -0.78
N LEU A 80 -2.03 14.65 -1.29
CA LEU A 80 -2.96 14.53 -2.41
C LEU A 80 -2.24 14.16 -3.72
N ASP A 81 -1.13 14.83 -4.02
CA ASP A 81 -0.30 14.53 -5.19
C ASP A 81 0.22 13.07 -5.14
N PHE A 82 0.53 12.56 -3.95
CA PHE A 82 0.92 11.16 -3.78
C PHE A 82 -0.23 10.19 -4.10
N ILE A 83 -1.48 10.50 -3.71
CA ILE A 83 -2.66 9.71 -4.08
C ILE A 83 -2.86 9.69 -5.60
N ASP A 84 -2.70 10.85 -6.25
CA ASP A 84 -2.83 10.97 -7.70
C ASP A 84 -1.75 10.13 -8.43
N GLU A 85 -0.51 10.14 -7.93
CA GLU A 85 0.57 9.30 -8.46
C GLU A 85 0.27 7.80 -8.29
N LEU A 86 -0.25 7.37 -7.13
CA LEU A 86 -0.65 5.97 -6.91
C LEU A 86 -1.78 5.54 -7.85
N ASN A 87 -2.72 6.45 -8.16
CA ASN A 87 -3.80 6.17 -9.10
C ASN A 87 -3.33 6.07 -10.55
N ALA A 88 -2.23 6.76 -10.89
CA ALA A 88 -1.64 6.78 -12.23
C ALA A 88 -0.50 5.75 -12.39
N ASP A 89 -0.22 4.93 -11.37
CA ASP A 89 0.88 3.97 -11.41
C ASP A 89 0.60 2.82 -12.38
N LEU A 90 1.46 2.67 -13.39
CA LEU A 90 1.40 1.63 -14.42
C LEU A 90 2.37 0.47 -14.15
N THR A 91 2.91 0.35 -12.94
CA THR A 91 3.91 -0.69 -12.62
C THR A 91 3.34 -2.09 -12.81
N SER A 92 2.10 -2.33 -12.39
CA SER A 92 1.42 -3.62 -12.59
C SER A 92 1.31 -4.01 -14.08
N GLU A 93 0.92 -3.05 -14.94
CA GLU A 93 0.85 -3.26 -16.40
C GLU A 93 2.21 -3.57 -17.00
N LYS A 94 3.24 -2.81 -16.64
CA LYS A 94 4.61 -3.02 -17.12
C LYS A 94 5.18 -4.37 -16.69
N ILE A 95 4.96 -4.78 -15.44
CA ILE A 95 5.35 -6.12 -14.96
C ILE A 95 4.63 -7.19 -15.77
N ARG A 96 3.33 -7.04 -16.01
CA ARG A 96 2.54 -7.99 -16.81
C ARG A 96 3.06 -8.13 -18.22
N GLU A 97 3.42 -7.03 -18.88
CA GLU A 97 3.98 -7.03 -20.24
C GLU A 97 5.35 -7.70 -20.29
N PHE A 98 6.17 -7.48 -19.27
CA PHE A 98 7.51 -8.04 -19.17
C PHE A 98 7.53 -9.55 -18.91
N LEU A 99 6.52 -10.10 -18.22
CA LEU A 99 6.48 -11.52 -17.87
C LEU A 99 6.25 -12.40 -19.13
N PRO A 100 7.12 -13.39 -19.43
CA PRO A 100 6.88 -14.32 -20.54
C PRO A 100 5.65 -15.20 -20.30
N VAL A 101 5.07 -15.71 -21.37
CA VAL A 101 4.02 -16.75 -21.28
C VAL A 101 4.61 -18.02 -20.69
N ASN A 102 3.86 -18.72 -19.83
CA ASN A 102 4.28 -19.94 -19.12
C ASN A 102 5.51 -19.74 -18.20
N ALA A 103 5.79 -18.51 -17.77
CA ALA A 103 6.90 -18.26 -16.85
C ALA A 103 6.66 -18.87 -15.47
N THR A 104 7.75 -19.23 -14.81
CA THR A 104 7.76 -19.52 -13.36
C THR A 104 8.26 -18.29 -12.62
N VAL A 105 7.43 -17.72 -11.76
CA VAL A 105 7.73 -16.52 -10.98
C VAL A 105 7.90 -16.89 -9.50
N ALA A 106 9.03 -16.51 -8.91
CA ALA A 106 9.22 -16.61 -7.46
C ALA A 106 8.79 -15.30 -6.79
N VAL A 107 7.91 -15.39 -5.79
CA VAL A 107 7.40 -14.25 -5.04
C VAL A 107 7.89 -14.33 -3.61
N ILE A 108 8.48 -13.25 -3.10
CA ILE A 108 8.98 -13.11 -1.73
C ILE A 108 8.23 -11.96 -1.08
N GLY A 109 7.69 -12.18 0.12
CA GLY A 109 6.88 -11.20 0.82
C GLY A 109 5.52 -10.97 0.14
N TRP A 110 4.97 -9.75 0.26
CA TRP A 110 3.66 -9.38 -0.28
C TRP A 110 3.75 -8.19 -1.24
N PRO A 111 4.29 -8.36 -2.45
CA PRO A 111 4.46 -7.27 -3.42
C PRO A 111 3.18 -7.04 -4.22
N ASP A 112 2.26 -6.21 -3.71
CA ASP A 112 0.89 -6.02 -4.22
C ASP A 112 0.83 -5.72 -5.73
N LEU A 113 1.65 -4.79 -6.24
CA LEU A 113 1.68 -4.45 -7.67
C LEU A 113 2.12 -5.64 -8.55
N ALA A 114 3.09 -6.42 -8.07
CA ALA A 114 3.53 -7.61 -8.79
C ALA A 114 2.47 -8.72 -8.74
N LEU A 115 1.77 -8.87 -7.60
CA LEU A 115 0.68 -9.83 -7.46
C LEU A 115 -0.51 -9.46 -8.34
N GLU A 116 -0.84 -8.18 -8.45
CA GLU A 116 -1.86 -7.70 -9.38
C GLU A 116 -1.50 -8.03 -10.83
N ALA A 117 -0.24 -7.82 -11.24
CA ALA A 117 0.24 -8.17 -12.55
C ALA A 117 0.13 -9.67 -12.85
N VAL A 118 0.48 -10.50 -11.85
CA VAL A 118 0.46 -11.96 -11.94
C VAL A 118 -0.99 -12.48 -12.05
N HIS A 119 -1.94 -11.94 -11.27
CA HIS A 119 -3.35 -12.32 -11.34
C HIS A 119 -3.99 -12.03 -12.71
N LYS A 120 -3.57 -10.95 -13.34
CA LYS A 120 -4.09 -10.56 -14.67
C LYS A 120 -3.46 -11.32 -15.84
N ARG A 121 -2.54 -12.28 -15.57
CA ARG A 121 -1.84 -13.05 -16.59
C ARG A 121 -2.07 -14.54 -16.42
N SER A 122 -2.67 -15.18 -17.40
CA SER A 122 -2.88 -16.62 -17.43
C SER A 122 -1.59 -17.41 -17.66
N ALA A 123 -1.60 -18.68 -17.31
CA ALA A 123 -0.54 -19.66 -17.56
C ALA A 123 0.82 -19.33 -16.88
N LEU A 124 0.80 -18.74 -15.69
CA LEU A 124 1.98 -18.58 -14.85
C LEU A 124 2.06 -19.67 -13.77
N THR A 125 3.27 -20.10 -13.46
CA THR A 125 3.55 -20.90 -12.24
C THR A 125 4.10 -19.98 -11.17
N ILE A 126 3.38 -19.84 -10.04
CA ILE A 126 3.80 -18.98 -8.95
C ILE A 126 4.42 -19.85 -7.84
N ARG A 127 5.64 -19.51 -7.44
CA ARG A 127 6.34 -20.11 -6.31
C ARG A 127 6.45 -19.09 -5.19
N VAL A 128 5.72 -19.30 -4.10
CA VAL A 128 5.79 -18.44 -2.91
C VAL A 128 6.98 -18.87 -2.06
N VAL A 129 7.90 -17.94 -1.80
CA VAL A 129 9.03 -18.14 -0.90
C VAL A 129 8.66 -17.53 0.45
N ASP A 130 8.51 -18.38 1.46
CA ASP A 130 8.15 -17.94 2.82
C ASP A 130 9.40 -17.52 3.58
N ALA A 131 9.76 -16.25 3.51
CA ALA A 131 10.88 -15.66 4.22
C ALA A 131 10.49 -15.02 5.56
N SER A 132 9.21 -14.66 5.76
CA SER A 132 8.71 -13.88 6.89
C SER A 132 7.54 -14.53 7.65
N GLY A 133 7.13 -15.75 7.27
CA GLY A 133 5.95 -16.42 7.84
C GLY A 133 4.62 -16.04 7.18
N GLU A 134 4.64 -15.21 6.14
CA GLU A 134 3.45 -14.75 5.41
C GLU A 134 3.08 -15.63 4.21
N GLY A 135 3.94 -16.57 3.82
CA GLY A 135 3.79 -17.38 2.60
C GLY A 135 2.51 -18.19 2.54
N ALA A 136 2.04 -18.74 3.67
CA ALA A 136 0.77 -19.47 3.72
C ALA A 136 -0.44 -18.57 3.49
N GLY A 137 -0.39 -17.33 3.96
CA GLY A 137 -1.41 -16.31 3.73
C GLY A 137 -1.46 -15.90 2.27
N LEU A 138 -0.30 -15.60 1.69
CA LEU A 138 -0.17 -15.26 0.28
C LEU A 138 -0.66 -16.37 -0.64
N SER A 139 -0.26 -17.63 -0.40
CA SER A 139 -0.70 -18.77 -1.19
C SER A 139 -2.22 -18.93 -1.19
N ARG A 140 -2.86 -18.76 -0.04
CA ARG A 140 -4.34 -18.77 0.06
C ARG A 140 -4.99 -17.64 -0.73
N SER A 141 -4.43 -16.43 -0.64
CA SER A 141 -4.94 -15.27 -1.38
C SER A 141 -4.85 -15.47 -2.91
N LEU A 142 -3.74 -16.04 -3.39
CA LEU A 142 -3.55 -16.37 -4.80
C LEU A 142 -4.58 -17.39 -5.29
N LEU A 143 -4.83 -18.45 -4.53
CA LEU A 143 -5.80 -19.49 -4.89
C LEU A 143 -7.26 -19.00 -4.86
N GLN A 144 -7.60 -18.04 -3.98
CA GLN A 144 -8.96 -17.49 -3.90
C GLN A 144 -9.32 -16.57 -5.07
N LYS A 145 -8.33 -15.98 -5.74
CA LYS A 145 -8.54 -15.07 -6.88
C LYS A 145 -8.53 -15.77 -8.25
N GLU A 146 -8.27 -17.07 -8.28
CA GLU A 146 -8.31 -17.89 -9.51
C GLU A 146 -9.73 -18.43 -9.85
N VAL A 147 -10.79 -17.98 -9.15
CA VAL A 147 -12.18 -18.41 -9.38
C VAL A 147 -12.92 -17.41 -10.25
#